data_8f7d406a494995585f3d642c4995103e
#
_entry.id   8f7d406a494995585f3d642c4995103e
#
_cell.length_a   1.000
_cell.length_b   1.000
_cell.length_c   1.000
_cell.angle_alpha   90.00
_cell.angle_beta   90.00
_cell.angle_gamma   90.00
#
_symmetry.space_group_name_H-M   'P 1'
#
loop_
_entity.id
_entity.type
_entity.pdbx_description
1 polymer ?
#
loop_
_entity_poly.entity_id
_entity_poly.type
_entity_poly.pdbx_seq_one_letter_code
_entity_poly.pdbx_strand_id
1 'polypeptide(L)'
;FPLREINCAACCIGGNVVVSECEEAFASDGLLSFDDKYSGGGRSVIPADIPESTEGEVKAIVRRVYTSLDMRGIARFDFLLSGEKLHLSEVNTVPGSLAWYLFAKSFKKFYPFLNGVIEQAVSDFKKEREKLLLKTGILAHVPTTSKIK
;
A
#
# COMPACT_ATOMS: atom_id res chain seq x y z
N PHE A 1 -25.62 -11.64 -0.84
CA PHE A 1 -25.24 -10.27 -1.19
C PHE A 1 -24.22 -10.34 -2.32
N PRO A 2 -24.28 -9.45 -3.33
CA PRO A 2 -23.26 -9.40 -4.36
C PRO A 2 -21.90 -9.06 -3.73
N LEU A 3 -20.86 -9.71 -4.25
CA LEU A 3 -19.49 -9.41 -3.85
C LEU A 3 -19.06 -8.09 -4.49
N ARG A 4 -18.51 -7.17 -3.69
CA ARG A 4 -18.02 -5.86 -4.13
C ARG A 4 -16.52 -5.79 -3.88
N GLU A 5 -15.76 -5.24 -4.82
CA GLU A 5 -14.33 -5.00 -4.64
C GLU A 5 -14.08 -3.54 -4.29
N ILE A 6 -13.42 -3.33 -3.14
CA ILE A 6 -13.07 -2.01 -2.62
C ILE A 6 -11.56 -1.90 -2.56
N ASN A 7 -11.01 -0.90 -3.24
CA ASN A 7 -9.58 -0.65 -3.29
C ASN A 7 -9.23 0.61 -2.50
N CYS A 8 -8.12 0.57 -1.78
CA CYS A 8 -7.58 1.71 -1.05
C CYS A 8 -6.06 1.65 -1.07
N ALA A 9 -5.39 2.79 -1.14
CA ALA A 9 -3.93 2.83 -1.18
C ALA A 9 -3.34 3.59 0.01
N ALA A 10 -2.08 3.30 0.32
CA ALA A 10 -1.32 4.04 1.31
C ALA A 10 0.11 4.28 0.86
N CYS A 11 0.73 5.31 1.40
CA CYS A 11 2.16 5.58 1.31
C CYS A 11 2.65 6.32 2.55
N CYS A 12 3.97 6.44 2.71
CA CYS A 12 4.58 7.27 3.73
C CYS A 12 5.14 8.55 3.09
N ILE A 13 4.83 9.71 3.67
CA ILE A 13 5.39 11.01 3.27
C ILE A 13 5.75 11.78 4.55
N GLY A 14 7.00 12.23 4.64
CA GLY A 14 7.48 12.95 5.82
C GLY A 14 7.36 12.16 7.13
N GLY A 15 7.46 10.83 7.06
CA GLY A 15 7.29 9.93 8.21
C GLY A 15 5.84 9.64 8.60
N ASN A 16 4.85 10.19 7.88
CA ASN A 16 3.44 9.98 8.16
C ASN A 16 2.80 9.08 7.11
N VAL A 17 1.97 8.12 7.56
CA VAL A 17 1.21 7.28 6.65
C VAL A 17 -0.01 8.05 6.14
N VAL A 18 -0.04 8.28 4.83
CA VAL A 18 -1.16 8.87 4.11
C VAL A 18 -1.96 7.74 3.48
N VAL A 19 -3.28 7.73 3.74
CA VAL A 19 -4.22 6.76 3.16
C VAL A 19 -5.11 7.48 2.16
N SER A 20 -5.36 6.86 1.03
CA SER A 20 -6.13 7.43 -0.09
C SER A 20 -7.64 7.43 0.14
N GLU A 21 -8.39 7.94 -0.82
CA GLU A 21 -9.81 7.64 -0.99
C GLU A 21 -10.00 6.14 -1.31
N CYS A 22 -11.20 5.64 -1.03
CA CYS A 22 -11.60 4.30 -1.43
C CYS A 22 -12.21 4.32 -2.84
N GLU A 23 -11.89 3.32 -3.64
CA GLU A 23 -12.48 3.04 -4.95
C GLU A 23 -13.39 1.81 -4.83
N GLU A 24 -14.54 1.83 -5.47
CA GLU A 24 -15.28 0.63 -5.78
C GLU A 24 -15.05 0.25 -7.24
N ALA A 25 -14.49 -0.92 -7.48
CA ALA A 25 -14.24 -1.44 -8.80
C ALA A 25 -15.36 -2.40 -9.21
N PHE A 26 -15.89 -2.24 -10.43
CA PHE A 26 -16.97 -3.06 -10.97
C PHE A 26 -16.43 -4.03 -12.00
N ALA A 27 -16.68 -5.31 -11.79
CA ALA A 27 -16.41 -6.34 -12.77
C ALA A 27 -17.49 -6.36 -13.86
N SER A 28 -17.12 -6.66 -15.10
CA SER A 28 -18.08 -6.88 -16.18
C SER A 28 -18.96 -8.10 -15.93
N ASP A 29 -18.43 -9.13 -15.23
CA ASP A 29 -19.09 -10.44 -15.01
C ASP A 29 -19.08 -10.92 -13.55
N GLY A 30 -19.17 -10.01 -12.58
CA GLY A 30 -19.35 -10.33 -11.16
C GLY A 30 -18.09 -10.54 -10.34
N LEU A 31 -16.94 -10.91 -10.92
CA LEU A 31 -15.60 -10.90 -10.34
C LEU A 31 -14.66 -10.25 -11.34
N LEU A 32 -13.85 -9.27 -10.87
CA LEU A 32 -12.85 -8.64 -11.73
C LEU A 32 -11.86 -9.69 -12.23
N SER A 33 -11.95 -9.98 -13.54
CA SER A 33 -10.95 -10.78 -14.23
C SER A 33 -9.65 -9.99 -14.39
N PHE A 34 -8.56 -10.70 -14.70
CA PHE A 34 -7.28 -10.05 -15.02
C PHE A 34 -7.42 -9.07 -16.19
N ASP A 35 -8.25 -9.40 -17.18
CA ASP A 35 -8.50 -8.55 -18.35
C ASP A 35 -9.27 -7.29 -17.99
N ASP A 36 -10.22 -7.33 -17.04
CA ASP A 36 -10.93 -6.15 -16.56
C ASP A 36 -9.99 -5.16 -15.85
N LYS A 37 -8.99 -5.67 -15.13
CA LYS A 37 -8.01 -4.84 -14.40
C LYS A 37 -7.02 -4.10 -15.31
N TYR A 38 -6.71 -4.65 -16.50
CA TYR A 38 -5.60 -4.16 -17.33
C TYR A 38 -6.00 -3.75 -18.75
N SER A 39 -7.19 -4.11 -19.24
CA SER A 39 -7.63 -3.80 -20.62
C SER A 39 -8.50 -2.55 -20.76
N GLY A 40 -8.60 -1.72 -19.72
CA GLY A 40 -9.27 -0.40 -19.78
C GLY A 40 -10.80 -0.43 -19.85
N GLY A 41 -11.43 -1.61 -19.64
CA GLY A 41 -12.89 -1.76 -19.65
C GLY A 41 -13.56 -1.71 -18.27
N GLY A 42 -12.80 -1.72 -17.20
CA GLY A 42 -13.33 -1.70 -15.83
C GLY A 42 -13.97 -0.34 -15.51
N ARG A 43 -15.18 -0.39 -14.96
CA ARG A 43 -15.83 0.79 -14.36
C ARG A 43 -15.43 0.88 -12.91
N SER A 44 -15.13 2.09 -12.43
CA SER A 44 -14.92 2.33 -11.01
C SER A 44 -15.55 3.63 -10.55
N VAL A 45 -15.84 3.73 -9.28
CA VAL A 45 -16.36 4.94 -8.63
C VAL A 45 -15.43 5.34 -7.49
N ILE A 46 -15.00 6.62 -7.49
CA ILE A 46 -14.17 7.23 -6.46
C ILE A 46 -14.79 8.56 -6.04
N PRO A 47 -15.11 8.79 -4.77
CA PRO A 47 -15.03 7.81 -3.66
C PRO A 47 -16.04 6.68 -3.83
N ALA A 48 -15.73 5.51 -3.25
CA ALA A 48 -16.61 4.34 -3.23
C ALA A 48 -17.95 4.66 -2.56
N ASP A 49 -19.05 4.13 -3.08
CA ASP A 49 -20.39 4.28 -2.49
C ASP A 49 -20.58 3.23 -1.37
N ILE A 50 -19.92 3.45 -0.24
CA ILE A 50 -19.95 2.58 0.95
C ILE A 50 -20.27 3.40 2.20
N PRO A 51 -20.84 2.78 3.25
CA PRO A 51 -21.06 3.46 4.53
C PRO A 51 -19.76 4.04 5.11
N GLU A 52 -19.84 5.21 5.76
CA GLU A 52 -18.69 5.86 6.39
C GLU A 52 -17.99 4.94 7.42
N SER A 53 -18.76 4.10 8.13
CA SER A 53 -18.22 3.10 9.05
C SER A 53 -17.34 2.07 8.34
N THR A 54 -17.77 1.58 7.16
CA THR A 54 -17.01 0.64 6.34
C THR A 54 -15.76 1.30 5.75
N GLU A 55 -15.88 2.53 5.27
CA GLU A 55 -14.74 3.31 4.79
C GLU A 55 -13.70 3.52 5.90
N GLY A 56 -14.16 3.88 7.09
CA GLY A 56 -13.32 4.02 8.28
C GLY A 56 -12.59 2.73 8.64
N GLU A 57 -13.26 1.58 8.56
CA GLU A 57 -12.67 0.26 8.79
C GLU A 57 -11.60 -0.07 7.74
N VAL A 58 -11.89 0.13 6.45
CA VAL A 58 -10.91 -0.05 5.35
C VAL A 58 -9.66 0.79 5.63
N LYS A 59 -9.82 2.09 5.85
CA LYS A 59 -8.69 3.02 6.08
C LYS A 59 -7.90 2.65 7.34
N ALA A 60 -8.55 2.17 8.39
CA ALA A 60 -7.88 1.71 9.62
C ALA A 60 -7.06 0.43 9.38
N ILE A 61 -7.60 -0.55 8.65
CA ILE A 61 -6.90 -1.78 8.29
C ILE A 61 -5.68 -1.44 7.42
N VAL A 62 -5.86 -0.63 6.38
CA VAL A 62 -4.78 -0.19 5.48
C VAL A 62 -3.63 0.44 6.26
N ARG A 63 -3.94 1.42 7.12
CA ARG A 63 -2.93 2.08 7.96
C ARG A 63 -2.19 1.10 8.86
N ARG A 64 -2.93 0.21 9.51
CA ARG A 64 -2.36 -0.80 10.42
C ARG A 64 -1.44 -1.77 9.68
N VAL A 65 -1.88 -2.33 8.55
CA VAL A 65 -1.09 -3.29 7.77
C VAL A 65 0.16 -2.60 7.20
N TYR A 66 0.00 -1.42 6.59
CA TYR A 66 1.11 -0.65 6.03
C TYR A 66 2.19 -0.38 7.09
N THR A 67 1.78 0.05 8.28
CA THR A 67 2.71 0.35 9.38
C THR A 67 3.35 -0.90 9.97
N SER A 68 2.55 -1.96 10.22
CA SER A 68 3.03 -3.19 10.88
C SER A 68 4.02 -3.97 10.03
N LEU A 69 3.92 -3.86 8.70
CA LEU A 69 4.85 -4.50 7.76
C LEU A 69 6.01 -3.60 7.34
N ASP A 70 6.17 -2.42 7.96
CA ASP A 70 7.20 -1.41 7.59
C ASP A 70 7.24 -1.17 6.08
N MET A 71 6.06 -1.04 5.46
CA MET A 71 5.94 -0.90 4.00
C MET A 71 6.49 0.45 3.54
N ARG A 72 6.99 0.49 2.31
CA ARG A 72 7.56 1.69 1.69
C ARG A 72 6.97 1.93 0.31
N GLY A 73 7.04 3.19 -0.12
CA GLY A 73 6.44 3.59 -1.40
C GLY A 73 4.92 3.54 -1.35
N ILE A 74 4.30 3.38 -2.51
CA ILE A 74 2.84 3.30 -2.64
C ILE A 74 2.43 1.83 -2.72
N ALA A 75 1.50 1.42 -1.85
CA ALA A 75 0.87 0.10 -1.90
C ALA A 75 -0.65 0.25 -2.00
N ARG A 76 -1.31 -0.64 -2.76
CA ARG A 76 -2.76 -0.73 -2.86
C ARG A 76 -3.25 -1.99 -2.16
N PHE A 77 -4.34 -1.85 -1.46
CA PHE A 77 -5.00 -2.90 -0.68
C PHE A 77 -6.36 -3.15 -1.30
N ASP A 78 -6.60 -4.37 -1.73
CA ASP A 78 -7.82 -4.76 -2.41
C ASP A 78 -8.65 -5.60 -1.43
N PHE A 79 -9.89 -5.17 -1.21
CA PHE A 79 -10.83 -5.77 -0.26
C PHE A 79 -12.03 -6.36 -0.99
N LEU A 80 -12.57 -7.43 -0.42
CA LEU A 80 -13.85 -7.99 -0.81
C LEU A 80 -14.88 -7.67 0.27
N LEU A 81 -15.95 -7.00 -0.13
CA LEU A 81 -17.09 -6.64 0.73
C LEU A 81 -18.29 -7.47 0.36
N SER A 82 -18.82 -8.25 1.32
CA SER A 82 -20.03 -9.06 1.18
C SER A 82 -21.02 -8.75 2.30
N GLY A 83 -22.05 -7.97 2.01
CA GLY A 83 -22.90 -7.37 3.03
C GLY A 83 -22.07 -6.44 3.93
N GLU A 84 -22.01 -6.77 5.23
CA GLU A 84 -21.19 -6.02 6.21
C GLU A 84 -19.82 -6.65 6.45
N LYS A 85 -19.50 -7.77 5.80
CA LYS A 85 -18.23 -8.49 6.01
C LYS A 85 -17.17 -7.97 5.05
N LEU A 86 -16.12 -7.39 5.64
CA LEU A 86 -14.96 -6.87 4.92
C LEU A 86 -13.78 -7.85 5.05
N HIS A 87 -13.17 -8.22 3.92
CA HIS A 87 -12.01 -9.09 3.86
C HIS A 87 -10.89 -8.46 3.03
N LEU A 88 -9.69 -8.32 3.60
CA LEU A 88 -8.50 -7.97 2.84
C LEU A 88 -8.12 -9.16 1.96
N SER A 89 -8.18 -8.98 0.65
CA SER A 89 -7.93 -10.01 -0.35
C SER A 89 -6.48 -9.99 -0.83
N GLU A 90 -5.96 -8.81 -1.14
CA GLU A 90 -4.65 -8.66 -1.79
C GLU A 90 -3.95 -7.37 -1.34
N VAL A 91 -2.60 -7.41 -1.34
CA VAL A 91 -1.76 -6.23 -1.15
C VAL A 91 -0.78 -6.11 -2.31
N ASN A 92 -0.98 -5.09 -3.13
CA ASN A 92 -0.14 -4.77 -4.27
C ASN A 92 0.95 -3.77 -3.88
N THR A 93 2.19 -4.21 -3.77
CA THR A 93 3.33 -3.37 -3.35
C THR A 93 3.86 -2.47 -4.47
N VAL A 94 3.49 -2.74 -5.73
CA VAL A 94 3.77 -1.91 -6.91
C VAL A 94 2.49 -1.84 -7.75
N PRO A 95 1.49 -1.04 -7.33
CA PRO A 95 0.21 -1.00 -8.01
C PRO A 95 0.32 -0.36 -9.39
N GLY A 96 -0.54 -0.79 -10.30
CA GLY A 96 -0.65 -0.23 -11.64
C GLY A 96 -0.81 1.30 -11.58
N SER A 97 -0.09 2.02 -12.44
CA SER A 97 -0.07 3.49 -12.47
C SER A 97 0.23 4.14 -11.11
N LEU A 98 0.89 3.43 -10.19
CA LEU A 98 1.13 3.85 -8.81
C LEU A 98 -0.17 4.21 -8.04
N ALA A 99 -1.31 3.69 -8.46
CA ALA A 99 -2.63 4.02 -7.91
C ALA A 99 -2.85 5.53 -7.72
N TRP A 100 -2.28 6.38 -8.58
CA TRP A 100 -2.30 7.84 -8.45
C TRP A 100 -3.73 8.40 -8.37
N TYR A 101 -4.65 7.78 -9.07
CA TYR A 101 -6.05 8.19 -9.17
C TYR A 101 -6.80 8.10 -7.82
N LEU A 102 -6.31 7.31 -6.86
CA LEU A 102 -6.84 7.23 -5.50
C LEU A 102 -6.40 8.42 -4.64
N PHE A 103 -5.28 9.08 -4.96
CA PHE A 103 -4.73 10.20 -4.20
C PHE A 103 -5.08 11.56 -4.79
N ALA A 104 -5.39 11.62 -6.09
CA ALA A 104 -5.59 12.89 -6.76
C ALA A 104 -6.59 12.79 -7.93
N LYS A 105 -7.41 13.85 -8.11
CA LYS A 105 -8.39 13.94 -9.20
C LYS A 105 -7.78 14.10 -10.60
N SER A 106 -6.48 14.34 -10.72
CA SER A 106 -5.75 14.44 -11.99
C SER A 106 -4.27 14.18 -11.77
N PHE A 107 -3.57 13.68 -12.80
CA PHE A 107 -2.14 13.43 -12.73
C PHE A 107 -1.33 14.70 -12.40
N LYS A 108 -1.76 15.84 -12.90
CA LYS A 108 -1.13 17.15 -12.58
C LYS A 108 -1.18 17.46 -11.07
N LYS A 109 -2.28 17.11 -10.39
CA LYS A 109 -2.43 17.28 -8.94
C LYS A 109 -1.66 16.23 -8.15
N PHE A 110 -1.40 15.07 -8.75
CA PHE A 110 -0.60 14.02 -8.15
C PHE A 110 0.91 14.33 -8.13
N TYR A 111 1.40 15.18 -9.03
CA TYR A 111 2.82 15.47 -9.15
C TYR A 111 3.50 15.95 -7.85
N PRO A 112 2.95 16.92 -7.11
CA PRO A 112 3.54 17.34 -5.84
C PRO A 112 3.54 16.22 -4.79
N PHE A 113 2.53 15.38 -4.81
CA PHE A 113 2.42 14.20 -3.94
C PHE A 113 3.51 13.17 -4.27
N LEU A 114 3.74 12.89 -5.55
CA LEU A 114 4.78 11.99 -6.01
C LEU A 114 6.18 12.46 -5.57
N ASN A 115 6.44 13.75 -5.60
CA ASN A 115 7.69 14.31 -5.09
C ASN A 115 7.90 13.97 -3.61
N GLY A 116 6.85 14.09 -2.78
CA GLY A 116 6.91 13.70 -1.37
C GLY A 116 7.22 12.21 -1.17
N VAL A 117 6.67 11.35 -2.01
CA VAL A 117 6.98 9.89 -1.99
C VAL A 117 8.43 9.64 -2.35
N ILE A 118 8.97 10.34 -3.37
CA ILE A 118 10.37 10.22 -3.80
C ILE A 118 11.32 10.74 -2.70
N GLU A 119 11.03 11.89 -2.10
CA GLU A 119 11.81 12.45 -1.00
C GLU A 119 11.85 11.50 0.21
N GLN A 120 10.71 10.88 0.53
CA GLN A 120 10.65 9.86 1.57
C GLN A 120 11.54 8.66 1.25
N ALA A 121 11.49 8.15 0.02
CA ALA A 121 12.31 7.02 -0.41
C ALA A 121 13.82 7.34 -0.32
N VAL A 122 14.22 8.55 -0.71
CA VAL A 122 15.61 9.01 -0.57
C VAL A 122 16.04 9.12 0.91
N SER A 123 15.13 9.62 1.77
CA SER A 123 15.38 9.69 3.22
C SER A 123 15.57 8.31 3.83
N ASP A 124 14.69 7.37 3.49
CA ASP A 124 14.74 6.00 4.00
C ASP A 124 16.01 5.28 3.55
N PHE A 125 16.38 5.43 2.29
CA PHE A 125 17.63 4.88 1.77
C PHE A 125 18.87 5.40 2.50
N LYS A 126 18.93 6.71 2.81
CA LYS A 126 20.04 7.31 3.57
C LYS A 126 20.13 6.72 4.97
N LYS A 127 18.99 6.61 5.68
CA LYS A 127 18.93 6.02 7.03
C LYS A 127 19.37 4.56 7.06
N GLU A 128 19.03 3.79 6.03
CA GLU A 128 19.48 2.38 5.94
C GLU A 128 20.97 2.27 5.69
N ARG A 129 21.51 3.09 4.79
CA ARG A 129 22.95 3.12 4.57
C ARG A 129 23.73 3.46 5.83
N GLU A 130 23.25 4.41 6.63
CA GLU A 130 23.87 4.76 7.90
C GLU A 130 23.88 3.57 8.86
N LYS A 131 22.78 2.81 8.96
CA LYS A 131 22.70 1.59 9.78
C LYS A 131 23.70 0.52 9.31
N LEU A 132 23.85 0.32 8.00
CA LEU A 132 24.78 -0.65 7.42
C LEU A 132 26.26 -0.24 7.63
N LEU A 133 26.54 1.06 7.75
CA LEU A 133 27.89 1.57 7.99
C LEU A 133 28.29 1.47 9.48
N LEU A 134 27.38 1.21 10.39
CA LEU A 134 27.70 0.93 11.77
C LEU A 134 28.42 -0.43 11.83
N LYS A 135 29.77 -0.36 11.86
CA LYS A 135 30.61 -1.54 12.14
C LYS A 135 30.32 -2.00 13.56
N THR A 136 29.46 -2.98 13.70
CA THR A 136 29.04 -3.46 15.03
C THR A 136 30.15 -4.14 15.82
N GLY A 137 31.29 -4.47 15.21
CA GLY A 137 32.42 -5.12 15.88
C GLY A 137 32.08 -6.45 16.58
N ILE A 138 30.81 -6.84 16.60
CA ILE A 138 30.31 -8.01 17.33
C ILE A 138 31.05 -9.29 16.90
N LEU A 139 31.37 -9.42 15.62
CA LEU A 139 32.13 -10.57 15.10
C LEU A 139 33.62 -10.52 15.39
N ALA A 140 34.17 -9.36 15.76
CA ALA A 140 35.57 -9.23 16.11
C ALA A 140 35.90 -9.82 17.51
N HIS A 141 34.87 -10.12 18.30
CA HIS A 141 34.99 -10.63 19.67
C HIS A 141 34.55 -12.09 19.81
N VAL A 142 34.31 -12.79 18.71
CA VAL A 142 34.02 -14.23 18.77
C VAL A 142 35.33 -14.96 19.01
N PRO A 143 35.55 -15.62 20.19
CA PRO A 143 36.76 -16.36 20.43
C PRO A 143 36.88 -17.51 19.42
N THR A 144 38.00 -17.54 18.70
CA THR A 144 38.31 -18.58 17.70
C THR A 144 38.69 -19.95 18.33
N THR A 145 38.31 -20.20 19.56
CA THR A 145 38.67 -21.44 20.25
C THR A 145 37.43 -22.23 20.65
N SER A 146 37.00 -23.09 19.75
CA SER A 146 36.57 -24.42 20.13
C SER A 146 37.10 -25.42 19.11
N LYS A 147 38.36 -25.90 19.36
CA LYS A 147 38.76 -27.15 18.80
C LYS A 147 37.84 -28.22 19.40
N ILE A 148 36.90 -28.68 18.58
CA ILE A 148 36.15 -29.90 18.87
C ILE A 148 37.16 -31.05 18.74
N LYS A 149 37.43 -31.69 19.86
CA LYS A 149 38.09 -32.99 19.89
C LYS A 149 37.05 -34.06 19.65
#